data_eb0109356cec1ad4f7ea37018b640643
#
_entry.id   eb0109356cec1ad4f7ea37018b640643
#
_cell.length_a   1.000
_cell.length_b   1.000
_cell.length_c   1.000
_cell.angle_alpha   90.00
_cell.angle_beta   90.00
_cell.angle_gamma   90.00
#
_symmetry.space_group_name_H-M   'P 1'
#
loop_
_entity.id
_entity.type
_entity.pdbx_description
1 polymer ?
#
loop_
_entity_poly.entity_id
_entity_poly.type
_entity_poly.pdbx_seq_one_letter_code
_entity_poly.pdbx_strand_id
1 'polypeptide(L)'
;MINLSKKQLQLNRDIVSPNIPKISVLGSTQSGKTFDICFSLVEYAKNLRLYEEEQRKIPGYIPRDYEGIIIGWTTDTVKRNIVNNIEKVLKYVYGYKENKDYVLKFKQQEKYLKIHNMTFHFFGFNTALSFNRILGAPAIFIWIDESAKIYSSSQLRDTFDQLIGRQMSYAGHPYYKRIDSYNVEGSSRHPYKINYIDNWDAKFYTFYPYDNPVLDTEEKIRAVVNGFAPGSLREQKIFNKWVIAEG
;
A
#
# COMPACT_ATOMS: atom_id res chain seq x y z
N MET A 1 -4.22 -18.69 13.53
CA MET A 1 -5.13 -17.51 13.57
C MET A 1 -4.25 -16.26 13.51
N ILE A 2 -4.51 -15.31 12.60
CA ILE A 2 -3.78 -14.05 12.59
C ILE A 2 -4.30 -13.17 13.71
N ASN A 3 -3.39 -12.64 14.51
CA ASN A 3 -3.71 -11.64 15.51
C ASN A 3 -3.44 -10.25 14.90
N LEU A 4 -4.49 -9.45 14.74
CA LEU A 4 -4.39 -8.07 14.28
C LEU A 4 -4.70 -7.11 15.44
N SER A 5 -3.98 -6.00 15.54
CA SER A 5 -4.28 -4.95 16.50
C SER A 5 -5.59 -4.24 16.14
N LYS A 6 -6.20 -3.55 17.11
CA LYS A 6 -7.42 -2.74 16.86
C LYS A 6 -7.23 -1.74 15.72
N LYS A 7 -6.04 -1.15 15.63
CA LYS A 7 -5.69 -0.17 14.59
C LYS A 7 -5.56 -0.84 13.21
N GLN A 8 -4.96 -2.03 13.15
CA GLN A 8 -4.89 -2.83 11.93
C GLN A 8 -6.29 -3.24 11.46
N LEU A 9 -7.15 -3.71 12.37
CA LEU A 9 -8.54 -4.03 12.05
C LEU A 9 -9.32 -2.83 11.53
N GLN A 10 -9.05 -1.62 12.05
CA GLN A 10 -9.69 -0.41 11.55
C GLN A 10 -9.17 -0.02 10.16
N LEU A 11 -7.85 -0.07 9.93
CA LEU A 11 -7.27 0.17 8.60
C LEU A 11 -7.81 -0.83 7.57
N ASN A 12 -7.85 -2.12 7.93
CA ASN A 12 -8.41 -3.16 7.07
C ASN A 12 -9.86 -2.85 6.69
N ARG A 13 -10.71 -2.55 7.68
CA ARG A 13 -12.10 -2.15 7.43
C ARG A 13 -12.22 -1.01 6.43
N ASP A 14 -11.38 0.02 6.57
CA ASP A 14 -11.43 1.18 5.70
C ASP A 14 -10.90 0.92 4.29
N ILE A 15 -9.90 0.05 4.16
CA ILE A 15 -9.40 -0.37 2.83
C ILE A 15 -10.48 -1.12 2.07
N VAL A 16 -11.21 -2.01 2.74
CA VAL A 16 -12.23 -2.85 2.09
C VAL A 16 -13.60 -2.17 1.96
N SER A 17 -13.83 -1.07 2.69
CA SER A 17 -15.11 -0.34 2.65
C SER A 17 -15.26 0.47 1.37
N PRO A 18 -16.49 0.56 0.80
CA PRO A 18 -16.78 1.50 -0.26
C PRO A 18 -16.69 2.95 0.26
N ASN A 19 -16.59 3.91 -0.66
CA ASN A 19 -16.66 5.35 -0.39
C ASN A 19 -15.55 5.92 0.51
N ILE A 20 -14.44 5.22 0.66
CA ILE A 20 -13.21 5.72 1.29
C ILE A 20 -12.10 5.72 0.23
N PRO A 21 -12.02 6.75 -0.61
CA PRO A 21 -11.16 6.71 -1.80
C PRO A 21 -9.67 6.87 -1.50
N LYS A 22 -9.31 7.50 -0.37
CA LYS A 22 -7.93 7.88 -0.09
C LYS A 22 -7.54 7.55 1.34
N ILE A 23 -6.43 6.83 1.50
CA ILE A 23 -5.90 6.40 2.80
C ILE A 23 -4.40 6.68 2.86
N SER A 24 -3.97 7.35 3.91
CA SER A 24 -2.57 7.69 4.18
C SER A 24 -2.10 6.91 5.41
N VAL A 25 -1.04 6.11 5.26
CA VAL A 25 -0.54 5.21 6.30
C VAL A 25 0.91 5.53 6.63
N LEU A 26 1.10 6.40 7.60
CA LEU A 26 2.40 6.65 8.22
C LEU A 26 2.73 5.50 9.17
N GLY A 27 3.95 4.99 9.12
CA GLY A 27 4.35 3.97 10.07
C GLY A 27 5.84 3.90 10.29
N SER A 28 6.20 3.67 11.54
CA SER A 28 7.59 3.41 11.94
C SER A 28 8.10 2.07 11.38
N THR A 29 9.40 1.88 11.48
CA THR A 29 10.02 0.59 11.16
C THR A 29 9.40 -0.53 12.00
N GLN A 30 9.10 -1.66 11.37
CA GLN A 30 8.48 -2.84 11.99
C GLN A 30 7.11 -2.61 12.64
N SER A 31 6.39 -1.56 12.25
CA SER A 31 5.03 -1.29 12.76
C SER A 31 3.95 -2.25 12.23
N GLY A 32 4.26 -3.13 11.29
CA GLY A 32 3.31 -4.09 10.72
C GLY A 32 2.41 -3.55 9.61
N LYS A 33 2.50 -2.26 9.23
CA LYS A 33 1.63 -1.60 8.24
C LYS A 33 1.59 -2.31 6.88
N THR A 34 2.75 -2.70 6.34
CA THR A 34 2.84 -3.33 5.01
C THR A 34 2.16 -4.69 4.99
N PHE A 35 2.32 -5.48 6.05
CA PHE A 35 1.63 -6.77 6.18
C PHE A 35 0.12 -6.59 6.24
N ASP A 36 -0.36 -5.60 6.99
CA ASP A 36 -1.77 -5.30 7.14
C ASP A 36 -2.41 -4.86 5.81
N ILE A 37 -1.72 -4.02 5.03
CA ILE A 37 -2.18 -3.63 3.69
C ILE A 37 -2.22 -4.85 2.74
N CYS A 38 -1.22 -5.74 2.81
CA CYS A 38 -1.23 -6.98 2.02
C CYS A 38 -2.41 -7.89 2.38
N PHE A 39 -2.75 -8.00 3.67
CA PHE A 39 -3.93 -8.71 4.12
C PHE A 39 -5.23 -8.06 3.59
N SER A 40 -5.33 -6.75 3.74
CA SER A 40 -6.48 -5.96 3.27
C SER A 40 -6.69 -6.03 1.77
N LEU A 41 -5.63 -6.16 0.98
CA LEU A 41 -5.69 -6.27 -0.48
C LEU A 41 -6.47 -7.51 -0.93
N VAL A 42 -6.28 -8.65 -0.26
CA VAL A 42 -7.01 -9.90 -0.58
C VAL A 42 -8.50 -9.75 -0.26
N GLU A 43 -8.82 -9.16 0.89
CA GLU A 43 -10.21 -8.87 1.28
C GLU A 43 -10.85 -7.83 0.35
N TYR A 44 -10.09 -6.82 -0.08
CA TYR A 44 -10.56 -5.82 -1.05
C TYR A 44 -10.98 -6.49 -2.38
N ALA A 45 -10.13 -7.35 -2.94
CA ALA A 45 -10.43 -8.07 -4.18
C ALA A 45 -11.68 -8.95 -4.04
N LYS A 46 -11.86 -9.61 -2.90
CA LYS A 46 -13.05 -10.39 -2.58
C LYS A 46 -14.32 -9.53 -2.53
N ASN A 47 -14.26 -8.39 -1.84
CA ASN A 47 -15.40 -7.48 -1.72
C ASN A 47 -15.76 -6.84 -3.06
N LEU A 48 -14.78 -6.50 -3.89
CA LEU A 48 -15.02 -6.00 -5.24
C LEU A 48 -15.70 -7.05 -6.12
N ARG A 49 -15.31 -8.32 -6.00
CA ARG A 49 -16.00 -9.44 -6.68
C ARG A 49 -17.45 -9.53 -6.24
N LEU A 50 -17.72 -9.50 -4.92
CA LEU A 50 -19.09 -9.55 -4.41
C LEU A 50 -19.94 -8.38 -4.90
N TYR A 51 -19.36 -7.19 -4.96
CA TYR A 51 -20.00 -6.02 -5.54
C TYR A 51 -20.38 -6.26 -7.03
N GLU A 52 -19.47 -6.79 -7.83
CA GLU A 52 -19.72 -7.13 -9.22
C GLU A 52 -20.83 -8.19 -9.38
N GLU A 53 -20.84 -9.20 -8.52
CA GLU A 53 -21.88 -10.23 -8.50
C GLU A 53 -23.28 -9.62 -8.23
N GLU A 54 -23.37 -8.62 -7.36
CA GLU A 54 -24.62 -7.88 -7.13
C GLU A 54 -24.99 -6.99 -8.34
N GLN A 55 -24.03 -6.29 -8.95
CA GLN A 55 -24.28 -5.46 -10.12
C GLN A 55 -24.79 -6.28 -11.32
N ARG A 56 -24.33 -7.52 -11.48
CA ARG A 56 -24.80 -8.45 -12.54
C ARG A 56 -26.30 -8.73 -12.50
N LYS A 57 -26.95 -8.51 -11.37
CA LYS A 57 -28.43 -8.67 -11.25
C LYS A 57 -29.18 -7.52 -11.91
N ILE A 58 -28.50 -6.43 -12.26
CA ILE A 58 -29.10 -5.28 -12.92
C ILE A 58 -29.20 -5.56 -14.44
N PRO A 59 -30.38 -5.49 -15.07
CA PRO A 59 -30.50 -5.72 -16.49
C PRO A 59 -29.62 -4.78 -17.33
N GLY A 60 -28.83 -5.35 -18.24
CA GLY A 60 -27.93 -4.59 -19.11
C GLY A 60 -26.57 -4.25 -18.49
N TYR A 61 -26.31 -4.65 -17.27
CA TYR A 61 -24.98 -4.48 -16.66
C TYR A 61 -23.93 -5.37 -17.34
N ILE A 62 -22.81 -4.78 -17.73
CA ILE A 62 -21.67 -5.49 -18.33
C ILE A 62 -20.61 -5.70 -17.24
N PRO A 63 -20.33 -6.96 -16.85
CA PRO A 63 -19.30 -7.29 -15.86
C PRO A 63 -17.91 -6.78 -16.27
N ARG A 64 -17.13 -6.36 -15.30
CA ARG A 64 -15.78 -5.81 -15.51
C ARG A 64 -14.72 -6.61 -14.77
N ASP A 65 -13.57 -6.77 -15.42
CA ASP A 65 -12.33 -7.06 -14.76
C ASP A 65 -11.64 -5.73 -14.42
N TYR A 66 -10.94 -5.70 -13.30
CA TYR A 66 -10.35 -4.49 -12.77
C TYR A 66 -8.83 -4.62 -12.69
N GLU A 67 -8.17 -3.48 -12.91
CA GLU A 67 -6.72 -3.36 -12.76
C GLU A 67 -6.37 -2.61 -11.48
N GLY A 68 -5.34 -3.07 -10.79
CA GLY A 68 -4.72 -2.41 -9.66
C GLY A 68 -3.23 -2.19 -9.90
N ILE A 69 -2.68 -1.18 -9.27
CA ILE A 69 -1.26 -0.82 -9.38
C ILE A 69 -0.66 -0.80 -7.98
N ILE A 70 0.45 -1.51 -7.81
CA ILE A 70 1.21 -1.56 -6.56
C ILE A 70 2.64 -1.12 -6.87
N ILE A 71 3.08 -0.07 -6.23
CA ILE A 71 4.36 0.58 -6.48
C ILE A 71 5.19 0.59 -5.22
N GLY A 72 6.49 0.30 -5.35
CA GLY A 72 7.49 0.53 -4.31
C GLY A 72 8.73 1.20 -4.87
N TRP A 73 9.70 1.51 -4.00
CA TRP A 73 10.92 2.20 -4.38
C TRP A 73 11.70 1.49 -5.49
N THR A 74 11.90 0.18 -5.34
CA THR A 74 12.54 -0.67 -6.35
C THR A 74 11.75 -1.95 -6.58
N THR A 75 11.94 -2.60 -7.72
CA THR A 75 11.35 -3.92 -7.98
C THR A 75 11.71 -4.94 -6.89
N ASP A 76 12.94 -4.91 -6.37
CA ASP A 76 13.40 -5.82 -5.33
C ASP A 76 12.73 -5.53 -3.98
N THR A 77 12.54 -4.24 -3.62
CA THR A 77 11.79 -3.90 -2.41
C THR A 77 10.33 -4.32 -2.52
N VAL A 78 9.69 -4.16 -3.67
CA VAL A 78 8.34 -4.66 -3.93
C VAL A 78 8.26 -6.17 -3.74
N LYS A 79 9.20 -6.93 -4.33
CA LYS A 79 9.23 -8.39 -4.17
C LYS A 79 9.37 -8.78 -2.71
N ARG A 80 10.36 -8.24 -2.03
CA ARG A 80 10.69 -8.61 -0.65
C ARG A 80 9.61 -8.21 0.35
N ASN A 81 9.10 -6.97 0.25
CA ASN A 81 8.24 -6.38 1.26
C ASN A 81 6.74 -6.61 0.99
N ILE A 82 6.36 -6.71 -0.30
CA ILE A 82 4.95 -6.78 -0.68
C ILE A 82 4.60 -8.18 -1.20
N VAL A 83 5.22 -8.63 -2.30
CA VAL A 83 4.86 -9.88 -2.96
C VAL A 83 5.00 -11.08 -2.03
N ASN A 84 6.13 -11.18 -1.31
CA ASN A 84 6.34 -12.26 -0.33
C ASN A 84 5.32 -12.26 0.81
N ASN A 85 4.85 -11.09 1.25
CA ASN A 85 3.81 -10.99 2.28
C ASN A 85 2.43 -11.35 1.72
N ILE A 86 2.09 -10.91 0.52
CA ILE A 86 0.85 -11.31 -0.17
C ILE A 86 0.81 -12.83 -0.32
N GLU A 87 1.90 -13.45 -0.77
CA GLU A 87 1.98 -14.91 -0.93
C GLU A 87 1.76 -15.65 0.40
N LYS A 88 2.36 -15.15 1.49
CA LYS A 88 2.11 -15.70 2.84
C LYS A 88 0.64 -15.56 3.24
N VAL A 89 0.04 -14.42 3.01
CA VAL A 89 -1.38 -14.18 3.30
C VAL A 89 -2.26 -15.14 2.51
N LEU A 90 -2.06 -15.25 1.20
CA LEU A 90 -2.84 -16.16 0.35
C LEU A 90 -2.74 -17.61 0.82
N LYS A 91 -1.51 -18.11 1.06
CA LYS A 91 -1.26 -19.51 1.42
C LYS A 91 -1.67 -19.84 2.86
N TYR A 92 -1.23 -19.04 3.84
CA TYR A 92 -1.33 -19.40 5.25
C TYR A 92 -2.55 -18.82 5.96
N VAL A 93 -3.13 -17.73 5.42
CA VAL A 93 -4.34 -17.14 6.00
C VAL A 93 -5.58 -17.67 5.32
N TYR A 94 -5.61 -17.61 3.99
CA TYR A 94 -6.77 -18.00 3.19
C TYR A 94 -6.73 -19.47 2.75
N GLY A 95 -5.59 -20.14 2.83
CA GLY A 95 -5.43 -21.50 2.32
C GLY A 95 -5.57 -21.60 0.80
N TYR A 96 -5.37 -20.51 0.09
CA TYR A 96 -5.50 -20.44 -1.37
C TYR A 96 -4.37 -21.19 -2.07
N LYS A 97 -4.71 -21.84 -3.19
CA LYS A 97 -3.77 -22.62 -4.01
C LYS A 97 -3.43 -21.83 -5.26
N GLU A 98 -2.13 -21.69 -5.52
CA GLU A 98 -1.64 -21.07 -6.75
C GLU A 98 -2.13 -21.85 -8.00
N ASN A 99 -2.40 -21.13 -9.08
CA ASN A 99 -2.98 -21.62 -10.33
C ASN A 99 -4.43 -22.20 -10.20
N LYS A 100 -5.04 -22.14 -9.03
CA LYS A 100 -6.45 -22.49 -8.81
C LYS A 100 -7.25 -21.29 -8.34
N ASP A 101 -6.83 -20.69 -7.21
CA ASP A 101 -7.53 -19.60 -6.55
C ASP A 101 -6.92 -18.24 -6.89
N TYR A 102 -5.64 -18.22 -7.27
CA TYR A 102 -4.91 -17.04 -7.72
C TYR A 102 -3.78 -17.42 -8.67
N VAL A 103 -3.30 -16.43 -9.44
CA VAL A 103 -2.08 -16.52 -10.24
C VAL A 103 -1.13 -15.41 -9.82
N LEU A 104 0.07 -15.78 -9.34
CA LEU A 104 1.11 -14.84 -8.95
C LEU A 104 2.33 -15.02 -9.85
N LYS A 105 2.66 -14.00 -10.62
CA LYS A 105 3.87 -13.96 -11.42
C LYS A 105 4.75 -12.81 -11.00
N PHE A 106 6.05 -13.08 -10.86
CA PHE A 106 7.04 -12.06 -10.55
C PHE A 106 8.36 -12.39 -11.27
N LYS A 107 8.32 -12.41 -12.61
CA LYS A 107 9.46 -12.70 -13.47
C LYS A 107 9.58 -11.63 -14.56
N GLN A 108 10.80 -11.16 -14.82
CA GLN A 108 11.12 -10.20 -15.90
C GLN A 108 10.02 -9.16 -16.18
N GLN A 109 9.25 -9.36 -17.26
CA GLN A 109 8.21 -8.43 -17.69
C GLN A 109 6.82 -8.70 -17.07
N GLU A 110 6.59 -9.92 -16.57
CA GLU A 110 5.32 -10.33 -15.95
C GLU A 110 5.41 -10.21 -14.43
N LYS A 111 4.85 -9.14 -13.89
CA LYS A 111 4.81 -8.87 -12.45
C LYS A 111 3.40 -8.53 -12.05
N TYR A 112 2.60 -9.55 -11.76
CA TYR A 112 1.21 -9.36 -11.37
C TYR A 112 0.69 -10.44 -10.43
N LEU A 113 -0.37 -10.11 -9.71
CA LEU A 113 -1.25 -11.01 -9.00
C LEU A 113 -2.63 -10.92 -9.63
N LYS A 114 -3.15 -12.04 -10.15
CA LYS A 114 -4.54 -12.15 -10.55
C LYS A 114 -5.30 -12.94 -9.48
N ILE A 115 -6.35 -12.33 -8.93
CA ILE A 115 -7.23 -12.92 -7.92
C ILE A 115 -8.65 -12.41 -8.14
N HIS A 116 -9.61 -13.33 -8.23
CA HIS A 116 -11.01 -13.02 -8.59
C HIS A 116 -11.08 -12.27 -9.94
N ASN A 117 -11.78 -11.13 -9.97
CA ASN A 117 -11.87 -10.23 -11.13
C ASN A 117 -10.88 -9.06 -11.06
N MET A 118 -9.77 -9.22 -10.32
CA MET A 118 -8.79 -8.19 -10.08
C MET A 118 -7.39 -8.64 -10.52
N THR A 119 -6.68 -7.79 -11.26
CA THR A 119 -5.26 -7.98 -11.60
C THR A 119 -4.44 -6.83 -11.00
N PHE A 120 -3.58 -7.13 -10.04
CA PHE A 120 -2.65 -6.17 -9.45
C PHE A 120 -1.28 -6.25 -10.12
N HIS A 121 -0.84 -5.17 -10.72
CA HIS A 121 0.49 -5.05 -11.34
C HIS A 121 1.50 -4.47 -10.37
N PHE A 122 2.70 -5.05 -10.33
CA PHE A 122 3.78 -4.64 -9.43
C PHE A 122 4.86 -3.87 -10.18
N PHE A 123 5.24 -2.72 -9.65
CA PHE A 123 6.24 -1.84 -10.24
C PHE A 123 7.25 -1.35 -9.21
N GLY A 124 8.54 -1.28 -9.63
CA GLY A 124 9.54 -0.48 -8.95
C GLY A 124 9.61 0.90 -9.60
N PHE A 125 9.68 1.95 -8.83
CA PHE A 125 9.65 3.32 -9.32
C PHE A 125 11.00 3.83 -9.86
N ASN A 126 12.07 3.09 -9.63
CA ASN A 126 13.44 3.48 -9.98
C ASN A 126 13.81 3.33 -11.47
N THR A 127 12.89 2.90 -12.33
CA THR A 127 13.13 2.77 -13.76
C THR A 127 12.07 3.50 -14.58
N ALA A 128 12.52 4.42 -15.46
CA ALA A 128 11.65 5.16 -16.37
C ALA A 128 10.81 4.27 -17.29
N LEU A 129 11.32 3.08 -17.66
CA LEU A 129 10.59 2.10 -18.46
C LEU A 129 9.39 1.46 -17.72
N SER A 130 9.49 1.29 -16.41
CA SER A 130 8.37 0.79 -15.60
C SER A 130 7.20 1.77 -15.62
N PHE A 131 7.52 3.05 -15.66
CA PHE A 131 6.58 4.14 -15.57
C PHE A 131 5.68 4.29 -16.80
N ASN A 132 6.25 4.23 -18.01
CA ASN A 132 5.45 4.33 -19.24
C ASN A 132 4.39 3.21 -19.37
N ARG A 133 4.64 2.06 -18.75
CA ARG A 133 3.66 0.96 -18.67
C ARG A 133 2.53 1.24 -17.66
N ILE A 134 2.86 1.89 -16.54
CA ILE A 134 1.88 2.28 -15.52
C ILE A 134 0.92 3.34 -16.09
N LEU A 135 1.42 4.26 -16.93
CA LEU A 135 0.65 5.36 -17.47
C LEU A 135 -0.45 4.94 -18.47
N GLY A 136 -0.45 3.71 -18.95
CA GLY A 136 -1.37 3.25 -20.01
C GLY A 136 -2.71 2.67 -19.50
N ALA A 137 -2.78 2.20 -18.26
CA ALA A 137 -3.95 1.47 -17.76
C ALA A 137 -4.72 2.26 -16.68
N PRO A 138 -6.06 2.35 -16.80
CA PRO A 138 -6.88 2.86 -15.72
C PRO A 138 -6.86 1.86 -14.56
N ALA A 139 -6.57 2.33 -13.34
CA ALA A 139 -6.53 1.49 -12.15
C ALA A 139 -7.57 1.91 -11.11
N ILE A 140 -8.38 0.95 -10.65
CA ILE A 140 -9.36 1.18 -9.59
C ILE A 140 -8.68 1.21 -8.20
N PHE A 141 -7.55 0.52 -8.06
CA PHE A 141 -6.78 0.41 -6.84
C PHE A 141 -5.33 0.83 -7.11
N ILE A 142 -4.81 1.76 -6.32
CA ILE A 142 -3.39 2.12 -6.33
C ILE A 142 -2.86 2.06 -4.91
N TRP A 143 -1.75 1.34 -4.73
CA TRP A 143 -0.96 1.38 -3.51
C TRP A 143 0.46 1.82 -3.84
N ILE A 144 0.91 2.89 -3.19
CA ILE A 144 2.26 3.43 -3.31
C ILE A 144 2.97 3.23 -1.97
N ASP A 145 3.87 2.25 -1.91
CA ASP A 145 4.72 2.01 -0.75
C ASP A 145 5.97 2.89 -0.81
N GLU A 146 6.45 3.34 0.32
CA GLU A 146 7.55 4.31 0.44
C GLU A 146 7.28 5.64 -0.30
N SER A 147 6.02 6.09 -0.34
CA SER A 147 5.60 7.25 -1.13
C SER A 147 6.37 8.54 -0.81
N ALA A 148 6.69 8.82 0.46
CA ALA A 148 7.49 9.98 0.84
C ALA A 148 8.91 9.91 0.25
N LYS A 149 9.53 8.72 0.25
CA LYS A 149 10.85 8.50 -0.34
C LYS A 149 10.84 8.68 -1.86
N ILE A 150 9.83 8.15 -2.53
CA ILE A 150 9.63 8.35 -3.97
C ILE A 150 9.51 9.83 -4.27
N TYR A 151 8.72 10.56 -3.52
CA TYR A 151 8.48 11.99 -3.70
C TYR A 151 9.67 12.90 -3.34
N SER A 152 10.67 12.36 -2.62
CA SER A 152 11.95 13.06 -2.37
C SER A 152 12.73 13.34 -3.64
N SER A 153 12.62 12.49 -4.66
CA SER A 153 13.29 12.65 -5.94
C SER A 153 12.54 13.65 -6.83
N SER A 154 13.19 14.74 -7.20
CA SER A 154 12.60 15.75 -8.12
C SER A 154 12.20 15.14 -9.47
N GLN A 155 13.00 14.21 -9.99
CA GLN A 155 12.73 13.53 -11.25
C GLN A 155 11.48 12.62 -11.20
N LEU A 156 11.13 12.15 -10.01
CA LEU A 156 10.01 11.22 -9.81
C LEU A 156 8.71 11.92 -9.41
N ARG A 157 8.77 13.20 -8.99
CA ARG A 157 7.56 13.94 -8.56
C ARG A 157 6.55 14.12 -9.67
N ASP A 158 6.98 14.64 -10.82
CA ASP A 158 6.08 14.86 -11.96
C ASP A 158 5.41 13.55 -12.38
N THR A 159 6.20 12.49 -12.33
CA THR A 159 5.78 11.12 -12.60
C THR A 159 4.74 10.63 -11.59
N PHE A 160 4.97 10.89 -10.32
CA PHE A 160 4.06 10.56 -9.23
C PHE A 160 2.74 11.33 -9.39
N ASP A 161 2.81 12.63 -9.67
CA ASP A 161 1.64 13.48 -9.85
C ASP A 161 0.83 13.10 -11.10
N GLN A 162 1.51 12.73 -12.20
CA GLN A 162 0.85 12.20 -13.40
C GLN A 162 0.13 10.87 -13.16
N LEU A 163 0.72 9.96 -12.37
CA LEU A 163 0.08 8.70 -12.00
C LEU A 163 -1.25 8.96 -11.29
N ILE A 164 -1.27 9.92 -10.39
CA ILE A 164 -2.47 10.29 -9.64
C ILE A 164 -3.55 10.86 -10.56
N GLY A 165 -3.17 11.72 -11.51
CA GLY A 165 -4.10 12.29 -12.49
C GLY A 165 -4.83 11.23 -13.35
N ARG A 166 -4.22 10.07 -13.57
CA ARG A 166 -4.80 9.00 -14.41
C ARG A 166 -5.82 8.10 -13.72
N GLN A 167 -5.94 8.20 -12.40
CA GLN A 167 -6.98 7.48 -11.65
C GLN A 167 -8.41 8.04 -11.87
N MET A 168 -8.53 9.17 -12.54
CA MET A 168 -9.80 9.86 -12.73
C MET A 168 -10.86 9.04 -13.47
N SER A 169 -10.47 8.02 -14.26
CA SER A 169 -11.40 7.13 -14.97
C SER A 169 -12.29 6.30 -14.03
N TYR A 170 -11.91 6.14 -12.78
CA TYR A 170 -12.71 5.50 -11.74
C TYR A 170 -13.24 6.47 -10.68
N ALA A 171 -13.15 7.79 -10.93
CA ALA A 171 -13.74 8.78 -10.05
C ALA A 171 -15.26 8.51 -9.91
N GLY A 172 -15.73 8.41 -8.66
CA GLY A 172 -17.11 8.05 -8.37
C GLY A 172 -17.41 6.55 -8.26
N HIS A 173 -16.48 5.65 -8.61
CA HIS A 173 -16.67 4.23 -8.32
C HIS A 173 -16.55 3.99 -6.80
N PRO A 174 -17.50 3.31 -6.13
CA PRO A 174 -17.50 3.17 -4.67
C PRO A 174 -16.25 2.46 -4.13
N TYR A 175 -15.67 1.55 -4.90
CA TYR A 175 -14.45 0.83 -4.54
C TYR A 175 -13.16 1.46 -5.09
N TYR A 176 -13.20 2.64 -5.68
CA TYR A 176 -11.98 3.37 -6.00
C TYR A 176 -11.11 3.57 -4.76
N LYS A 177 -9.81 3.20 -4.85
CA LYS A 177 -8.93 3.20 -3.70
C LYS A 177 -7.52 3.68 -4.06
N ARG A 178 -7.02 4.65 -3.31
CA ARG A 178 -5.61 5.00 -3.27
C ARG A 178 -5.09 4.87 -1.84
N ILE A 179 -3.98 4.14 -1.68
CA ILE A 179 -3.27 3.97 -0.42
C ILE A 179 -1.84 4.46 -0.60
N ASP A 180 -1.42 5.41 0.22
CA ASP A 180 -0.03 5.83 0.32
C ASP A 180 0.52 5.35 1.67
N SER A 181 1.52 4.44 1.64
CA SER A 181 2.23 4.00 2.85
C SER A 181 3.65 4.55 2.86
N TYR A 182 4.10 5.07 3.99
CA TYR A 182 5.40 5.72 4.11
C TYR A 182 5.96 5.70 5.52
N ASN A 183 7.26 5.94 5.60
CA ASN A 183 7.96 6.35 6.81
C ASN A 183 8.27 7.85 6.69
N VAL A 184 8.58 8.49 7.81
CA VAL A 184 9.07 9.87 7.77
C VAL A 184 10.40 9.92 7.02
N GLU A 185 10.49 10.87 6.10
CA GLU A 185 11.69 11.19 5.34
C GLU A 185 11.99 12.69 5.48
N GLY A 186 13.11 13.03 6.14
CA GLY A 186 13.52 14.42 6.30
C GLY A 186 12.68 15.24 7.29
N SER A 187 12.58 16.55 7.03
CA SER A 187 11.98 17.54 7.93
C SER A 187 10.51 17.81 7.63
N SER A 188 9.89 18.65 8.46
CA SER A 188 8.51 19.17 8.25
C SER A 188 8.34 19.95 6.95
N ARG A 189 9.45 20.38 6.30
CA ARG A 189 9.45 21.04 4.98
C ARG A 189 9.53 20.07 3.81
N HIS A 190 9.44 18.76 4.07
CA HIS A 190 9.49 17.77 2.99
C HIS A 190 8.31 17.96 2.02
N PRO A 191 8.55 17.98 0.68
CA PRO A 191 7.50 18.27 -0.30
C PRO A 191 6.29 17.32 -0.22
N TYR A 192 6.52 16.05 0.06
CA TYR A 192 5.42 15.09 0.25
C TYR A 192 4.53 15.45 1.45
N LYS A 193 5.15 15.90 2.56
CA LYS A 193 4.37 16.35 3.72
C LYS A 193 3.49 17.54 3.37
N ILE A 194 4.08 18.58 2.75
CA ILE A 194 3.36 19.79 2.39
C ILE A 194 2.24 19.49 1.38
N ASN A 195 2.53 18.74 0.31
CA ASN A 195 1.60 18.57 -0.80
C ASN A 195 0.53 17.51 -0.53
N TYR A 196 0.85 16.46 0.24
CA TYR A 196 -0.05 15.31 0.42
C TYR A 196 -0.51 15.12 1.86
N ILE A 197 0.33 15.33 2.87
CA ILE A 197 -0.10 15.09 4.25
C ILE A 197 -0.92 16.28 4.75
N ASP A 198 -0.43 17.50 4.58
CA ASP A 198 -1.06 18.69 5.12
C ASP A 198 -2.27 19.19 4.29
N ASN A 199 -2.33 18.82 2.99
CA ASN A 199 -3.35 19.32 2.06
C ASN A 199 -4.21 18.21 1.43
N TRP A 200 -4.06 16.96 1.81
CA TRP A 200 -4.77 15.85 1.20
C TRP A 200 -6.00 15.47 2.01
N ASP A 201 -7.15 15.45 1.38
CA ASP A 201 -8.38 14.90 1.94
C ASP A 201 -8.32 13.36 1.91
N ALA A 202 -7.69 12.78 2.92
CA ALA A 202 -7.49 11.36 3.08
C ALA A 202 -7.77 10.93 4.52
N LYS A 203 -8.04 9.65 4.71
CA LYS A 203 -8.09 9.05 6.04
C LYS A 203 -6.67 8.70 6.49
N PHE A 204 -6.24 9.23 7.63
CA PHE A 204 -4.86 9.11 8.12
C PHE A 204 -4.74 8.04 9.21
N TYR A 205 -3.70 7.23 9.09
CA TYR A 205 -3.28 6.25 10.08
C TYR A 205 -1.81 6.46 10.44
N THR A 206 -1.51 6.34 11.74
CA THR A 206 -0.12 6.35 12.23
C THR A 206 0.13 5.10 13.04
N PHE A 207 1.12 4.31 12.60
CA PHE A 207 1.53 3.07 13.23
C PHE A 207 2.89 3.20 13.90
N TYR A 208 3.00 2.62 15.09
CA TYR A 208 4.22 2.54 15.88
C TYR A 208 4.61 1.06 16.11
N PRO A 209 5.82 0.75 16.60
CA PRO A 209 6.21 -0.64 16.86
C PRO A 209 5.25 -1.39 17.79
N TYR A 210 4.69 -0.71 18.79
CA TYR A 210 3.73 -1.30 19.71
C TYR A 210 2.33 -1.59 19.11
N ASP A 211 2.04 -1.09 17.92
CA ASP A 211 0.83 -1.44 17.17
C ASP A 211 0.96 -2.79 16.43
N ASN A 212 2.17 -3.35 16.37
CA ASN A 212 2.45 -4.61 15.71
C ASN A 212 2.28 -5.79 16.67
N PRO A 213 1.29 -6.65 16.50
CA PRO A 213 1.03 -7.79 17.40
C PRO A 213 2.15 -8.82 17.48
N VAL A 214 3.09 -8.83 16.52
CA VAL A 214 4.28 -9.69 16.56
C VAL A 214 5.30 -9.21 17.60
N LEU A 215 5.27 -7.91 17.92
CA LEU A 215 6.07 -7.29 18.97
C LEU A 215 5.27 -7.30 20.29
N ASP A 216 4.89 -8.48 20.74
CA ASP A 216 3.96 -8.73 21.85
C ASP A 216 4.57 -8.57 23.26
N THR A 217 5.88 -8.26 23.34
CA THR A 217 6.58 -8.02 24.61
C THR A 217 7.33 -6.68 24.59
N GLU A 218 7.47 -6.07 25.78
CA GLU A 218 8.28 -4.84 25.91
C GLU A 218 9.71 -5.03 25.45
N GLU A 219 10.28 -6.21 25.66
CA GLU A 219 11.64 -6.54 25.23
C GLU A 219 11.79 -6.46 23.71
N LYS A 220 10.84 -7.05 22.94
CA LYS A 220 10.83 -6.97 21.49
C LYS A 220 10.68 -5.53 21.01
N ILE A 221 9.79 -4.75 21.63
CA ILE A 221 9.62 -3.33 21.30
C ILE A 221 10.89 -2.56 21.59
N ARG A 222 11.51 -2.74 22.76
CA ARG A 222 12.79 -2.10 23.14
C ARG A 222 13.91 -2.48 22.16
N ALA A 223 13.98 -3.74 21.72
CA ALA A 223 14.97 -4.18 20.73
C ALA A 223 14.83 -3.40 19.41
N VAL A 224 13.62 -3.19 18.93
CA VAL A 224 13.37 -2.38 17.72
C VAL A 224 13.77 -0.92 17.94
N VAL A 225 13.38 -0.32 19.06
CA VAL A 225 13.71 1.08 19.39
C VAL A 225 15.20 1.28 19.53
N ASN A 226 15.90 0.35 20.23
CA ASN A 226 17.34 0.42 20.48
C ASN A 226 18.20 0.02 19.27
N GLY A 227 17.58 -0.58 18.25
CA GLY A 227 18.24 -0.80 16.95
C GLY A 227 18.63 0.50 16.23
N PHE A 228 18.07 1.64 16.66
CA PHE A 228 18.46 2.97 16.20
C PHE A 228 19.14 3.75 17.32
N ALA A 229 20.34 4.30 17.04
CA ALA A 229 21.00 5.21 17.97
C ALA A 229 20.11 6.42 18.31
N PRO A 230 20.17 6.98 19.53
CA PRO A 230 19.46 8.23 19.84
C PRO A 230 19.83 9.33 18.85
N GLY A 231 18.85 10.16 18.49
CA GLY A 231 19.01 11.26 17.53
C GLY A 231 17.89 11.32 16.51
N SER A 232 18.04 12.19 15.53
CA SER A 232 17.02 12.50 14.52
C SER A 232 16.54 11.29 13.72
N LEU A 233 17.42 10.33 13.43
CA LEU A 233 17.05 9.11 12.72
C LEU A 233 16.07 8.24 13.53
N ARG A 234 16.30 8.07 14.83
CA ARG A 234 15.35 7.37 15.74
C ARG A 234 14.03 8.11 15.81
N GLU A 235 14.06 9.45 15.93
CA GLU A 235 12.86 10.28 15.95
C GLU A 235 12.03 10.10 14.68
N GLN A 236 12.65 10.02 13.51
CA GLN A 236 11.96 9.77 12.25
C GLN A 236 11.43 8.33 12.13
N LYS A 237 12.29 7.34 12.31
CA LYS A 237 12.00 5.93 11.94
C LYS A 237 11.20 5.16 13.00
N ILE A 238 11.25 5.61 14.26
CA ILE A 238 10.51 4.98 15.36
C ILE A 238 9.35 5.84 15.84
N PHE A 239 9.58 7.15 16.03
CA PHE A 239 8.59 8.04 16.61
C PHE A 239 7.81 8.86 15.58
N ASN A 240 8.02 8.60 14.28
CA ASN A 240 7.31 9.23 13.17
C ASN A 240 7.38 10.79 13.20
N LYS A 241 8.46 11.35 13.69
CA LYS A 241 8.64 12.81 13.77
C LYS A 241 9.35 13.36 12.54
N TRP A 242 8.80 14.40 11.95
CA TRP A 242 9.41 15.15 10.85
C TRP A 242 10.48 16.11 11.40
N VAL A 243 11.69 15.63 11.54
CA VAL A 243 12.85 16.38 12.08
C VAL A 243 13.96 16.38 11.04
N ILE A 244 14.80 17.44 11.07
CA ILE A 244 16.00 17.51 10.25
C ILE A 244 16.98 16.45 10.79
N ALA A 245 17.55 15.63 9.90
CA ALA A 245 18.68 14.78 10.29
C ALA A 245 19.86 15.70 10.58
N GLU A 246 20.33 15.68 11.81
CA GLU A 246 21.61 16.30 12.16
C GLU A 246 22.71 15.47 11.47
N GLY A 247 23.50 16.14 10.63
CA GLY A 247 24.61 15.55 9.90
C GLY A 247 25.80 15.24 10.81
#